data_3046c853a1d2b4db9c774c32e9cc43b6
#
_entry.id   3046c853a1d2b4db9c774c32e9cc43b6
#
_cell.length_a   1.000
_cell.length_b   1.000
_cell.length_c   1.000
_cell.angle_alpha   90.00
_cell.angle_beta   90.00
_cell.angle_gamma   90.00
#
_symmetry.space_group_name_H-M   'P 1'
#
loop_
_entity.id
_entity.type
_entity.pdbx_description
1 polymer ?
#
loop_
_entity_poly.entity_id
_entity_poly.type
_entity_poly.pdbx_seq_one_letter_code
_entity_poly.pdbx_strand_id
1 'polypeptide(L)'
;GHLGVGTLDWLGTSMGGIIGMMLAARPDGPVGRLILNDVGAFIPAVALERIAGYVGGDPAFIDRDEAEARFREVLAPFGPLTDAQWDHMVEHGVEERGGALRLRYDPAIARPFESGEIVDVDLWPLWDAVACPVLVLRGSESDLLRAETVAEMKTRGPGAALGVESV
;
A
#
# COMPACT_ATOMS: atom_id res chain seq x y z
N GLY A 1 12.91 20.21 4.56
CA GLY A 1 12.41 19.70 3.28
C GLY A 1 11.53 20.72 2.57
N HIS A 2 11.03 20.42 1.36
CA HIS A 2 10.22 21.34 0.56
C HIS A 2 8.92 21.82 1.24
N LEU A 3 8.39 21.05 2.19
CA LEU A 3 7.17 21.40 2.92
C LEU A 3 7.39 22.45 4.02
N GLY A 4 8.62 22.77 4.39
CA GLY A 4 8.95 23.77 5.40
C GLY A 4 8.46 23.45 6.82
N VAL A 5 8.09 22.19 7.08
CA VAL A 5 7.62 21.70 8.41
C VAL A 5 8.67 20.82 9.07
N GLY A 6 8.72 20.86 10.40
CA GLY A 6 9.65 20.02 11.20
C GLY A 6 9.15 18.59 11.33
N THR A 7 7.85 18.41 11.52
CA THR A 7 7.18 17.11 11.62
C THR A 7 5.91 17.10 10.77
N LEU A 8 5.46 15.90 10.37
CA LEU A 8 4.24 15.69 9.60
C LEU A 8 3.56 14.39 10.05
N ASP A 9 2.27 14.30 9.80
CA ASP A 9 1.53 13.06 9.90
C ASP A 9 1.57 12.36 8.53
N TRP A 10 1.83 11.05 8.53
CA TRP A 10 1.94 10.26 7.32
C TRP A 10 0.85 9.19 7.29
N LEU A 11 0.06 9.19 6.21
CA LEU A 11 -0.82 8.08 5.87
C LEU A 11 -0.26 7.41 4.63
N GLY A 12 0.00 6.11 4.71
CA GLY A 12 0.53 5.34 3.60
C GLY A 12 -0.22 4.03 3.39
N THR A 13 -0.68 3.82 2.15
CA THR A 13 -1.25 2.55 1.71
C THR A 13 -0.16 1.71 1.05
N SER A 14 -0.09 0.41 1.35
CA SER A 14 0.84 -0.52 0.69
C SER A 14 2.28 0.01 0.70
N MET A 15 2.93 0.17 -0.45
CA MET A 15 4.28 0.73 -0.59
C MET A 15 4.43 2.10 0.10
N GLY A 16 3.39 2.95 0.06
CA GLY A 16 3.38 4.24 0.77
C GLY A 16 3.49 4.07 2.28
N GLY A 17 2.94 2.99 2.84
CA GLY A 17 3.10 2.64 4.25
C GLY A 17 4.52 2.17 4.58
N ILE A 18 5.14 1.37 3.71
CA ILE A 18 6.55 0.94 3.87
C ILE A 18 7.46 2.17 3.90
N ILE A 19 7.29 3.10 2.96
CA ILE A 19 8.04 4.36 2.94
C ILE A 19 7.83 5.15 4.24
N GLY A 20 6.58 5.21 4.72
CA GLY A 20 6.25 5.85 6.00
C GLY A 20 6.97 5.21 7.18
N MET A 21 7.00 3.87 7.27
CA MET A 21 7.77 3.14 8.28
C MET A 21 9.27 3.44 8.19
N MET A 22 9.84 3.44 6.99
CA MET A 22 11.25 3.76 6.77
C MET A 22 11.61 5.17 7.26
N LEU A 23 10.72 6.13 7.06
CA LEU A 23 10.92 7.50 7.53
C LEU A 23 10.70 7.62 9.04
N ALA A 24 9.71 6.92 9.60
CA ALA A 24 9.38 6.93 11.02
C ALA A 24 10.40 6.18 11.90
N ALA A 25 11.10 5.20 11.33
CA ALA A 25 12.16 4.45 12.00
C ALA A 25 13.50 5.22 12.10
N ARG A 26 13.62 6.35 11.42
CA ARG A 26 14.83 7.17 11.49
C ARG A 26 14.86 7.96 12.80
N PRO A 27 16.00 8.03 13.53
CA PRO A 27 16.10 8.79 14.77
C PRO A 27 15.66 10.26 14.63
N ASP A 28 15.96 10.89 13.48
CA ASP A 28 15.59 12.26 13.16
C ASP A 28 14.54 12.30 12.05
N GLY A 29 13.66 11.31 12.01
CA GLY A 29 12.61 11.19 11.00
C GLY A 29 11.56 12.29 11.15
N PRO A 30 10.94 12.73 10.02
CA PRO A 30 9.96 13.81 10.05
C PRO A 30 8.56 13.33 10.45
N VAL A 31 8.35 12.03 10.71
CA VAL A 31 7.02 11.47 10.95
C VAL A 31 6.67 11.58 12.43
N GLY A 32 5.65 12.39 12.75
CA GLY A 32 5.11 12.56 14.09
C GLY A 32 4.02 11.55 14.44
N ARG A 33 3.20 11.17 13.46
CA ARG A 33 2.18 10.09 13.54
C ARG A 33 2.14 9.34 12.23
N LEU A 34 2.02 8.01 12.31
CA LEU A 34 2.00 7.12 11.15
C LEU A 34 0.66 6.39 11.07
N ILE A 35 0.03 6.40 9.90
CA ILE A 35 -1.13 5.56 9.58
C ILE A 35 -0.71 4.60 8.48
N LEU A 36 -0.73 3.32 8.79
CA LEU A 36 -0.50 2.23 7.84
C LEU A 36 -1.85 1.69 7.36
N ASN A 37 -2.09 1.79 6.07
CA ASN A 37 -3.29 1.22 5.46
C ASN A 37 -2.93 -0.05 4.70
N ASP A 38 -3.35 -1.16 5.24
CA ASP A 38 -3.24 -2.53 4.73
C ASP A 38 -1.81 -2.97 4.38
N VAL A 39 -0.87 -2.60 5.23
CA VAL A 39 0.53 -3.05 5.18
C VAL A 39 1.12 -3.07 6.59
N GLY A 40 2.04 -3.97 6.86
CA GLY A 40 2.63 -4.13 8.19
C GLY A 40 4.08 -4.60 8.17
N ALA A 41 4.50 -5.15 9.30
CA ALA A 41 5.88 -5.55 9.56
C ALA A 41 6.32 -6.83 8.86
N PHE A 42 5.40 -7.53 8.19
CA PHE A 42 5.70 -8.73 7.41
C PHE A 42 4.79 -8.80 6.19
N ILE A 43 5.34 -9.10 5.03
CA ILE A 43 4.60 -9.20 3.77
C ILE A 43 4.86 -10.58 3.18
N PRO A 44 3.80 -11.43 3.04
CA PRO A 44 3.96 -12.77 2.49
C PRO A 44 4.30 -12.74 0.98
N ALA A 45 5.17 -13.62 0.54
CA ALA A 45 5.52 -13.81 -0.86
C ALA A 45 4.29 -14.03 -1.75
N VAL A 46 3.34 -14.84 -1.30
CA VAL A 46 2.12 -15.16 -2.06
C VAL A 46 1.28 -13.90 -2.38
N ALA A 47 1.25 -12.91 -1.48
CA ALA A 47 0.58 -11.64 -1.74
C ALA A 47 1.36 -10.80 -2.76
N LEU A 48 2.69 -10.82 -2.69
CA LEU A 48 3.54 -10.14 -3.66
C LEU A 48 3.47 -10.79 -5.05
N GLU A 49 3.40 -12.12 -5.13
CA GLU A 49 3.20 -12.85 -6.39
C GLU A 49 1.87 -12.46 -7.06
N ARG A 50 0.79 -12.35 -6.27
CA ARG A 50 -0.50 -11.89 -6.78
C ARG A 50 -0.40 -10.46 -7.31
N ILE A 51 0.26 -9.56 -6.59
CA ILE A 51 0.48 -8.16 -7.01
C ILE A 51 1.33 -8.11 -8.28
N ALA A 52 2.40 -8.88 -8.36
CA ALA A 52 3.26 -8.98 -9.53
C ALA A 52 2.50 -9.43 -10.79
N GLY A 53 1.42 -10.19 -10.63
CA GLY A 53 0.59 -10.66 -11.73
C GLY A 53 -0.18 -9.54 -12.47
N TYR A 54 -0.32 -8.34 -11.88
CA TYR A 54 -1.04 -7.24 -12.51
C TYR A 54 -0.28 -5.90 -12.51
N VAL A 55 0.70 -5.73 -11.63
CA VAL A 55 1.46 -4.47 -11.54
C VAL A 55 2.47 -4.35 -12.70
N GLY A 56 2.68 -3.13 -13.18
CA GLY A 56 3.63 -2.86 -14.28
C GLY A 56 3.05 -3.08 -15.68
N GLY A 57 1.86 -3.64 -15.80
CA GLY A 57 1.14 -3.64 -17.08
C GLY A 57 0.85 -2.22 -17.54
N ASP A 58 0.90 -1.99 -18.85
CA ASP A 58 0.52 -0.70 -19.47
C ASP A 58 -0.56 -0.95 -20.53
N PRO A 59 -1.75 -1.50 -20.15
CA PRO A 59 -2.82 -1.76 -21.09
C PRO A 59 -3.33 -0.45 -21.69
N ALA A 60 -3.70 -0.52 -22.97
CA ALA A 60 -4.44 0.53 -23.64
C ALA A 60 -5.92 0.18 -23.57
N PHE A 61 -6.72 1.00 -22.94
CA PHE A 61 -8.17 0.83 -22.88
C PHE A 61 -8.84 1.59 -24.01
N ILE A 62 -9.89 1.00 -24.58
CA ILE A 62 -10.68 1.60 -25.64
C ILE A 62 -11.49 2.78 -25.08
N ASP A 63 -12.04 2.60 -23.88
CA ASP A 63 -12.87 3.60 -23.21
C ASP A 63 -12.80 3.44 -21.67
N ARG A 64 -13.59 4.26 -20.98
CA ARG A 64 -13.67 4.24 -19.51
C ARG A 64 -14.35 2.97 -18.98
N ASP A 65 -15.31 2.41 -19.71
CA ASP A 65 -16.04 1.22 -19.28
C ASP A 65 -15.11 0.00 -19.26
N GLU A 66 -14.22 -0.12 -20.25
CA GLU A 66 -13.19 -1.17 -20.27
C GLU A 66 -12.18 -0.98 -19.12
N ALA A 67 -11.77 0.25 -18.85
CA ALA A 67 -10.88 0.54 -17.71
C ALA A 67 -11.55 0.20 -16.38
N GLU A 68 -12.84 0.54 -16.22
CA GLU A 68 -13.60 0.22 -15.00
C GLU A 68 -13.76 -1.30 -14.83
N ALA A 69 -14.07 -2.03 -15.88
CA ALA A 69 -14.15 -3.49 -15.83
C ALA A 69 -12.82 -4.10 -15.36
N ARG A 70 -11.71 -3.57 -15.84
CA ARG A 70 -10.38 -4.01 -15.40
C ARG A 70 -10.10 -3.65 -13.94
N PHE A 71 -10.47 -2.45 -13.47
CA PHE A 71 -10.33 -2.08 -12.06
C PHE A 71 -11.17 -2.98 -11.15
N ARG A 72 -12.42 -3.25 -11.52
CA ARG A 72 -13.30 -4.16 -10.76
C ARG A 72 -12.73 -5.57 -10.66
N GLU A 73 -12.07 -6.06 -11.71
CA GLU A 73 -11.39 -7.35 -11.70
C GLU A 73 -10.17 -7.37 -10.76
N VAL A 74 -9.24 -6.42 -10.96
CA VAL A 74 -7.95 -6.40 -10.26
C VAL A 74 -8.11 -6.02 -8.80
N LEU A 75 -9.01 -5.08 -8.50
CA LEU A 75 -9.24 -4.54 -7.17
C LEU A 75 -10.43 -5.20 -6.45
N ALA A 76 -10.93 -6.34 -6.95
CA ALA A 76 -11.98 -7.11 -6.29
C ALA A 76 -11.72 -7.33 -4.78
N PRO A 77 -10.48 -7.58 -4.33
CA PRO A 77 -10.17 -7.71 -2.90
C PRO A 77 -10.40 -6.46 -2.04
N PHE A 78 -10.66 -5.29 -2.66
CA PHE A 78 -11.00 -4.06 -1.91
C PHE A 78 -12.40 -4.11 -1.31
N GLY A 79 -13.18 -5.12 -1.68
CA GLY A 79 -14.54 -5.32 -1.20
C GLY A 79 -15.60 -4.60 -2.05
N PRO A 80 -16.84 -4.55 -1.56
CA PRO A 80 -17.96 -3.98 -2.30
C PRO A 80 -17.87 -2.45 -2.35
N LEU A 81 -17.45 -1.91 -3.48
CA LEU A 81 -17.49 -0.49 -3.75
C LEU A 81 -18.78 -0.13 -4.53
N THR A 82 -19.30 1.06 -4.26
CA THR A 82 -20.40 1.64 -5.03
C THR A 82 -19.94 2.05 -6.44
N ASP A 83 -20.89 2.21 -7.38
CA ASP A 83 -20.54 2.67 -8.72
C ASP A 83 -19.85 4.04 -8.72
N ALA A 84 -20.28 4.95 -7.84
CA ALA A 84 -19.62 6.25 -7.69
C ALA A 84 -18.16 6.14 -7.19
N GLN A 85 -17.84 5.14 -6.37
CA GLN A 85 -16.46 4.88 -5.94
C GLN A 85 -15.63 4.29 -7.07
N TRP A 86 -16.20 3.37 -7.86
CA TRP A 86 -15.54 2.84 -9.04
C TRP A 86 -15.27 3.92 -10.09
N ASP A 87 -16.26 4.77 -10.36
CA ASP A 87 -16.12 5.91 -11.28
C ASP A 87 -14.99 6.86 -10.83
N HIS A 88 -14.93 7.16 -9.52
CA HIS A 88 -13.83 7.94 -8.93
C HIS A 88 -12.47 7.25 -9.11
N MET A 89 -12.39 5.94 -8.91
CA MET A 89 -11.15 5.18 -9.11
C MET A 89 -10.66 5.24 -10.56
N VAL A 90 -11.57 5.13 -11.52
CA VAL A 90 -11.24 5.25 -12.94
C VAL A 90 -10.82 6.68 -13.29
N GLU A 91 -11.57 7.68 -12.85
CA GLU A 91 -11.25 9.10 -13.14
C GLU A 91 -9.82 9.48 -12.74
N HIS A 92 -9.38 8.96 -11.59
CA HIS A 92 -8.05 9.28 -11.06
C HIS A 92 -6.97 8.26 -11.39
N GLY A 93 -7.37 7.06 -11.80
CA GLY A 93 -6.47 5.94 -12.07
C GLY A 93 -6.03 5.81 -13.53
N VAL A 94 -6.68 6.51 -14.46
CA VAL A 94 -6.30 6.51 -15.87
C VAL A 94 -5.94 7.91 -16.37
N GLU A 95 -5.23 7.94 -17.49
CA GLU A 95 -4.88 9.16 -18.23
C GLU A 95 -4.88 8.87 -19.72
N GLU A 96 -5.12 9.90 -20.54
CA GLU A 96 -4.91 9.81 -21.96
C GLU A 96 -3.42 9.97 -22.28
N ARG A 97 -2.85 8.93 -22.89
CA ARG A 97 -1.44 8.89 -23.26
C ARG A 97 -1.28 8.15 -24.59
N GLY A 98 -0.71 8.84 -25.58
CA GLY A 98 -0.47 8.28 -26.90
C GLY A 98 -1.76 7.94 -27.67
N GLY A 99 -2.85 8.66 -27.43
CA GLY A 99 -4.16 8.45 -28.11
C GLY A 99 -4.97 7.29 -27.56
N ALA A 100 -4.63 6.77 -26.38
CA ALA A 100 -5.39 5.73 -25.68
C ALA A 100 -5.47 6.05 -24.18
N LEU A 101 -6.51 5.55 -23.51
CA LEU A 101 -6.57 5.56 -22.05
C LEU A 101 -5.61 4.50 -21.50
N ARG A 102 -4.79 4.89 -20.54
CA ARG A 102 -3.79 4.05 -19.89
C ARG A 102 -3.80 4.25 -18.38
N LEU A 103 -3.22 3.32 -17.64
CA LEU A 103 -3.06 3.48 -16.20
C LEU A 103 -2.13 4.66 -15.89
N ARG A 104 -2.54 5.45 -14.89
CA ARG A 104 -1.79 6.65 -14.44
C ARG A 104 -0.73 6.27 -13.41
N TYR A 105 0.18 5.38 -13.76
CA TYR A 105 1.37 5.10 -12.97
C TYR A 105 2.55 4.75 -13.88
N ASP A 106 3.75 4.86 -13.36
CA ASP A 106 4.95 4.43 -14.08
C ASP A 106 5.04 2.91 -14.07
N PRO A 107 4.99 2.22 -15.23
CA PRO A 107 5.17 0.76 -15.29
C PRO A 107 6.46 0.26 -14.63
N ALA A 108 7.47 1.13 -14.48
CA ALA A 108 8.72 0.81 -13.79
C ALA A 108 8.52 0.42 -12.30
N ILE A 109 7.34 0.64 -11.72
CA ILE A 109 6.98 0.15 -10.39
C ILE A 109 7.07 -1.39 -10.29
N ALA A 110 7.00 -2.10 -11.42
CA ALA A 110 7.15 -3.57 -11.47
C ALA A 110 8.60 -4.06 -11.38
N ARG A 111 9.61 -3.20 -11.58
CA ARG A 111 11.02 -3.60 -11.60
C ARG A 111 11.48 -4.48 -10.42
N PRO A 112 11.00 -4.26 -9.18
CA PRO A 112 11.35 -5.15 -8.07
C PRO A 112 10.90 -6.60 -8.26
N PHE A 113 9.91 -6.85 -9.11
CA PHE A 113 9.35 -8.18 -9.39
C PHE A 113 9.94 -8.83 -10.65
N GLU A 114 10.73 -8.09 -11.45
CA GLU A 114 11.29 -8.58 -12.73
C GLU A 114 12.53 -9.43 -12.55
N SER A 115 13.24 -9.28 -11.44
CA SER A 115 14.53 -9.92 -11.20
C SER A 115 14.52 -10.74 -9.93
N GLY A 116 14.39 -12.06 -10.05
CA GLY A 116 14.58 -12.99 -8.96
C GLY A 116 13.33 -13.68 -8.48
N GLU A 117 13.49 -14.48 -7.46
CA GLU A 117 12.42 -15.16 -6.74
C GLU A 117 11.70 -14.16 -5.83
N ILE A 118 10.37 -14.15 -5.86
CA ILE A 118 9.57 -13.37 -4.92
C ILE A 118 9.57 -14.12 -3.60
N VAL A 119 10.06 -13.47 -2.57
CA VAL A 119 10.18 -14.03 -1.21
C VAL A 119 9.42 -13.18 -0.20
N ASP A 120 9.19 -13.75 0.97
CA ASP A 120 8.62 -13.00 2.10
C ASP A 120 9.49 -11.79 2.42
N VAL A 121 8.85 -10.66 2.74
CA VAL A 121 9.57 -9.43 3.15
C VAL A 121 9.43 -9.24 4.65
N ASP A 122 10.54 -9.40 5.35
CA ASP A 122 10.65 -9.17 6.78
C ASP A 122 10.99 -7.70 7.05
N LEU A 123 10.02 -6.97 7.60
CA LEU A 123 10.15 -5.57 8.01
C LEU A 123 10.12 -5.40 9.54
N TRP A 124 10.20 -6.50 10.31
CA TRP A 124 10.19 -6.44 11.77
C TRP A 124 11.28 -5.54 12.36
N PRO A 125 12.54 -5.57 11.87
CA PRO A 125 13.56 -4.66 12.36
C PRO A 125 13.20 -3.17 12.14
N LEU A 126 12.48 -2.90 11.04
CA LEU A 126 12.01 -1.55 10.74
C LEU A 126 10.86 -1.14 11.67
N TRP A 127 9.89 -2.05 11.87
CA TRP A 127 8.78 -1.84 12.81
C TRP A 127 9.27 -1.55 14.23
N ASP A 128 10.19 -2.34 14.73
CA ASP A 128 10.73 -2.20 16.08
C ASP A 128 11.48 -0.86 16.28
N ALA A 129 11.97 -0.26 15.21
CA ALA A 129 12.67 1.04 15.26
C ALA A 129 11.72 2.25 15.14
N VAL A 130 10.42 2.04 14.82
CA VAL A 130 9.45 3.13 14.77
C VAL A 130 9.20 3.68 16.17
N ALA A 131 9.39 4.99 16.36
CA ALA A 131 9.28 5.65 17.66
C ALA A 131 8.08 6.60 17.80
N CYS A 132 7.26 6.76 16.76
CA CYS A 132 6.06 7.59 16.78
C CYS A 132 4.79 6.77 16.98
N PRO A 133 3.66 7.39 17.38
CA PRO A 133 2.33 6.77 17.36
C PRO A 133 1.96 6.20 15.99
N VAL A 134 1.41 4.96 15.97
CA VAL A 134 1.00 4.28 14.75
C VAL A 134 -0.44 3.79 14.86
N LEU A 135 -1.24 4.07 13.84
CA LEU A 135 -2.53 3.43 13.59
C LEU A 135 -2.35 2.46 12.41
N VAL A 136 -2.79 1.22 12.59
CA VAL A 136 -2.80 0.22 11.52
C VAL A 136 -4.24 -0.09 11.16
N LEU A 137 -4.60 0.14 9.91
CA LEU A 137 -5.88 -0.26 9.32
C LEU A 137 -5.65 -1.55 8.53
N ARG A 138 -6.51 -2.53 8.73
CA ARG A 138 -6.45 -3.83 8.03
C ARG A 138 -7.80 -4.15 7.41
N GLY A 139 -7.81 -4.45 6.13
CA GLY A 139 -8.98 -5.07 5.50
C GLY A 139 -9.25 -6.44 6.10
N SER A 140 -10.52 -6.76 6.42
CA SER A 140 -10.91 -8.03 7.05
C SER A 140 -10.40 -9.26 6.28
N GLU A 141 -10.34 -9.16 4.95
CA GLU A 141 -9.92 -10.22 4.02
C GLU A 141 -8.54 -10.01 3.40
N SER A 142 -7.75 -9.09 3.95
CA SER A 142 -6.42 -8.81 3.42
C SER A 142 -5.51 -10.03 3.51
N ASP A 143 -4.92 -10.38 2.37
CA ASP A 143 -3.84 -11.37 2.25
C ASP A 143 -2.45 -10.75 2.43
N LEU A 144 -2.35 -9.43 2.23
CA LEU A 144 -1.11 -8.67 2.35
C LEU A 144 -0.75 -8.39 3.81
N LEU A 145 -1.72 -7.91 4.59
CA LEU A 145 -1.58 -7.70 6.03
C LEU A 145 -2.42 -8.74 6.77
N ARG A 146 -1.80 -9.82 7.19
CA ARG A 146 -2.47 -10.93 7.87
C ARG A 146 -2.84 -10.57 9.32
N ALA A 147 -3.88 -11.21 9.84
CA ALA A 147 -4.34 -10.98 11.21
C ALA A 147 -3.27 -11.34 12.26
N GLU A 148 -2.51 -12.42 12.02
CA GLU A 148 -1.40 -12.81 12.89
C GLU A 148 -0.27 -11.78 12.89
N THR A 149 0.04 -11.16 11.75
CA THR A 149 1.01 -10.06 11.67
C THR A 149 0.56 -8.88 12.52
N VAL A 150 -0.71 -8.49 12.41
CA VAL A 150 -1.28 -7.40 13.25
C VAL A 150 -1.23 -7.75 14.73
N ALA A 151 -1.54 -9.01 15.09
CA ALA A 151 -1.48 -9.46 16.48
C ALA A 151 -0.05 -9.35 17.05
N GLU A 152 0.96 -9.73 16.27
CA GLU A 152 2.36 -9.59 16.68
C GLU A 152 2.80 -8.11 16.74
N MET A 153 2.40 -7.28 15.77
CA MET A 153 2.67 -5.84 15.76
C MET A 153 2.16 -5.13 17.02
N LYS A 154 1.07 -5.61 17.63
CA LYS A 154 0.54 -5.07 18.90
C LYS A 154 1.43 -5.34 20.11
N THR A 155 2.31 -6.33 20.04
CA THR A 155 3.10 -6.79 21.18
C THR A 155 4.53 -6.29 21.15
N ARG A 156 4.99 -5.66 20.07
CA ARG A 156 6.37 -5.20 19.90
C ARG A 156 6.45 -3.85 19.18
N GLY A 157 7.59 -3.21 19.24
CA GLY A 157 7.81 -1.89 18.65
C GLY A 157 6.82 -0.86 19.19
N PRO A 158 6.32 0.05 18.34
CA PRO A 158 5.34 1.05 18.75
C PRO A 158 3.99 0.43 19.15
N GLY A 159 3.71 -0.79 18.72
CA GLY A 159 2.43 -1.48 18.98
C GLY A 159 2.21 -1.81 20.46
N ALA A 160 3.29 -2.00 21.24
CA ALA A 160 3.18 -2.19 22.68
C ALA A 160 2.61 -0.96 23.41
N ALA A 161 2.63 0.22 22.79
CA ALA A 161 2.16 1.48 23.34
C ALA A 161 0.85 1.98 22.71
N LEU A 162 0.31 1.35 21.65
CA LEU A 162 -0.69 1.94 20.77
C LEU A 162 -1.77 0.95 20.34
N GLY A 163 -2.97 1.48 20.11
CA GLY A 163 -4.08 0.71 19.59
C GLY A 163 -3.90 0.38 18.10
N VAL A 164 -4.17 -0.88 17.73
CA VAL A 164 -4.35 -1.30 16.34
C VAL A 164 -5.83 -1.58 16.15
N GLU A 165 -6.48 -0.82 15.29
CA GLU A 165 -7.87 -1.06 14.90
C GLU A 165 -7.89 -1.82 13.57
N SER A 166 -8.75 -2.83 13.48
CA SER A 166 -9.07 -3.55 12.25
C SER A 166 -10.46 -3.12 11.79
N VAL A 167 -10.60 -2.78 10.56
CA VAL A 167 -11.88 -2.48 9.90
C VAL A 167 -12.26 -3.64 9.02
#